data_f2cc80e7b37e67dd788d457dde61be95
#
_entry.id   f2cc80e7b37e67dd788d457dde61be95
#
_cell.length_a   1.000
_cell.length_b   1.000
_cell.length_c   1.000
_cell.angle_alpha   90.00
_cell.angle_beta   90.00
_cell.angle_gamma   90.00
#
_symmetry.space_group_name_H-M   'P 1'
#
loop_
_entity.id
_entity.type
_entity.pdbx_description
1 polymer ?
#
loop_
_entity_poly.entity_id
_entity_poly.type
_entity_poly.pdbx_seq_one_letter_code
_entity_poly.pdbx_strand_id
1 'polypeptide(L)'
;MGLDLVDHGFVSEALGRTPLGHYVFGCQAPDAGNIEILYLHGTDEQKEKYLKPLVEGKIRSCFSMTEVNLAGSNPVMMDTTAVKDGDDYVINGQKWYTSSSDGAEFAIVMAKTNPEAPPHLQASMIIVPCNTPGFNQVRNIPVMGEAGSDYFGHGEILYQSCRVPLGNLLGPEGRGFAIAQERLGPGRIHHCMRWLGICKRSFDLMCKRASERIMTPDGKTLATKQIIQAWIAECAADMQAARLMTLNAAWKIEKLGAKEAREDISLIKFFVAGVMQNVVDKALQVHGGLGMTDDIIIPFFYRHERAARIYDGADEVHKMSVARRILRGYEGREVK
;
A
#
# COMPACT_ATOMS: atom_id res chain seq x y z
N MET A 1 -6.74 9.83 -19.47
CA MET A 1 -7.54 8.80 -20.13
C MET A 1 -8.95 8.70 -19.55
N GLY A 2 -9.24 9.25 -18.39
CA GLY A 2 -10.59 9.23 -17.79
C GLY A 2 -11.12 7.81 -17.52
N LEU A 3 -10.23 6.88 -17.16
CA LEU A 3 -10.63 5.53 -16.77
C LEU A 3 -11.43 5.60 -15.46
N ASP A 4 -12.49 4.83 -15.40
CA ASP A 4 -13.19 4.60 -14.15
C ASP A 4 -12.38 3.69 -13.20
N LEU A 5 -12.82 3.54 -11.95
CA LEU A 5 -12.07 2.78 -10.95
C LEU A 5 -12.06 1.28 -11.25
N VAL A 6 -13.09 0.77 -11.93
CA VAL A 6 -13.17 -0.63 -12.36
C VAL A 6 -12.17 -0.88 -13.50
N ASP A 7 -12.14 0.00 -14.51
CA ASP A 7 -11.16 -0.08 -15.61
C ASP A 7 -9.73 0.06 -15.13
N HIS A 8 -9.48 1.01 -14.21
CA HIS A 8 -8.18 1.15 -13.55
C HIS A 8 -7.80 -0.12 -12.78
N GLY A 9 -8.78 -0.80 -12.17
CA GLY A 9 -8.59 -2.09 -11.54
C GLY A 9 -8.04 -3.15 -12.51
N PHE A 10 -8.61 -3.28 -13.71
CA PHE A 10 -8.12 -4.22 -14.72
C PHE A 10 -6.69 -3.88 -15.18
N VAL A 11 -6.38 -2.60 -15.35
CA VAL A 11 -5.01 -2.16 -15.67
C VAL A 11 -4.06 -2.55 -14.53
N SER A 12 -4.44 -2.31 -13.28
CA SER A 12 -3.63 -2.66 -12.10
C SER A 12 -3.39 -4.16 -11.97
N GLU A 13 -4.40 -5.01 -12.27
CA GLU A 13 -4.26 -6.47 -12.33
C GLU A 13 -3.22 -6.88 -13.40
N ALA A 14 -3.28 -6.29 -14.58
CA ALA A 14 -2.33 -6.59 -15.65
C ALA A 14 -0.90 -6.16 -15.27
N LEU A 15 -0.72 -4.97 -14.72
CA LEU A 15 0.57 -4.44 -14.26
C LEU A 15 1.15 -5.24 -13.10
N GLY A 16 0.30 -5.77 -12.21
CA GLY A 16 0.71 -6.60 -11.06
C GLY A 16 1.38 -7.91 -11.41
N ARG A 17 1.32 -8.35 -12.67
CA ARG A 17 2.03 -9.56 -13.15
C ARG A 17 3.56 -9.39 -13.18
N THR A 18 4.07 -8.17 -13.03
CA THR A 18 5.50 -7.86 -12.97
C THR A 18 5.80 -6.86 -11.87
N PRO A 19 6.93 -6.96 -11.16
CA PRO A 19 7.32 -5.98 -10.14
C PRO A 19 7.54 -4.58 -10.71
N LEU A 20 7.83 -4.47 -12.00
CA LEU A 20 8.10 -3.18 -12.66
C LEU A 20 6.86 -2.48 -13.22
N GLY A 21 5.73 -3.18 -13.37
CA GLY A 21 4.56 -2.66 -14.08
C GLY A 21 4.06 -1.34 -13.51
N HIS A 22 3.78 -1.31 -12.21
CA HIS A 22 3.29 -0.11 -11.55
C HIS A 22 4.30 1.03 -11.52
N TYR A 23 5.60 0.72 -11.45
CA TYR A 23 6.68 1.71 -11.49
C TYR A 23 6.73 2.46 -12.81
N VAL A 24 6.73 1.70 -13.91
CA VAL A 24 6.88 2.25 -15.27
C VAL A 24 5.73 3.20 -15.61
N PHE A 25 4.53 2.95 -15.08
CA PHE A 25 3.35 3.74 -15.37
C PHE A 25 2.97 4.74 -14.26
N GLY A 26 3.83 4.95 -13.27
CA GLY A 26 3.58 5.89 -12.17
C GLY A 26 2.41 5.53 -11.26
N CYS A 27 2.00 4.25 -11.26
CA CYS A 27 0.88 3.75 -10.43
C CYS A 27 1.36 3.13 -9.12
N GLN A 28 2.64 3.26 -8.78
CA GLN A 28 3.23 2.69 -7.58
C GLN A 28 2.99 3.61 -6.36
N ALA A 29 2.69 3.03 -5.22
CA ALA A 29 2.81 3.73 -3.96
C ALA A 29 4.31 3.98 -3.63
N PRO A 30 4.66 5.13 -3.05
CA PRO A 30 3.79 6.18 -2.51
C PRO A 30 3.30 7.21 -3.53
N ASP A 31 3.89 7.28 -4.73
CA ASP A 31 3.65 8.34 -5.70
C ASP A 31 2.17 8.44 -6.10
N ALA A 32 1.50 7.33 -6.40
CA ALA A 32 0.10 7.35 -6.81
C ALA A 32 -0.79 8.05 -5.77
N GLY A 33 -0.65 7.71 -4.49
CA GLY A 33 -1.43 8.36 -3.43
C GLY A 33 -1.02 9.80 -3.17
N ASN A 34 0.26 10.14 -3.35
CA ASN A 34 0.73 11.52 -3.23
C ASN A 34 0.23 12.39 -4.39
N ILE A 35 0.13 11.85 -5.60
CA ILE A 35 -0.50 12.50 -6.75
C ILE A 35 -1.96 12.84 -6.44
N GLU A 36 -2.74 11.90 -5.90
CA GLU A 36 -4.14 12.10 -5.55
C GLU A 36 -4.34 13.25 -4.56
N ILE A 37 -3.60 13.26 -3.45
CA ILE A 37 -3.77 14.31 -2.43
C ILE A 37 -3.20 15.66 -2.88
N LEU A 38 -2.15 15.70 -3.68
CA LEU A 38 -1.66 16.95 -4.30
C LEU A 38 -2.69 17.51 -5.30
N TYR A 39 -3.33 16.65 -6.09
CA TYR A 39 -4.38 17.06 -7.00
C TYR A 39 -5.58 17.66 -6.27
N LEU A 40 -6.04 17.02 -5.20
CA LEU A 40 -7.23 17.43 -4.44
C LEU A 40 -6.98 18.62 -3.53
N HIS A 41 -5.83 18.70 -2.89
CA HIS A 41 -5.57 19.61 -1.77
C HIS A 41 -4.42 20.59 -2.00
N GLY A 42 -3.60 20.38 -3.04
CA GLY A 42 -2.46 21.24 -3.36
C GLY A 42 -2.88 22.61 -3.85
N THR A 43 -2.14 23.64 -3.48
CA THR A 43 -2.24 24.97 -4.11
C THR A 43 -1.75 24.91 -5.56
N ASP A 44 -2.05 25.93 -6.36
CA ASP A 44 -1.57 25.98 -7.74
C ASP A 44 -0.04 25.97 -7.82
N GLU A 45 0.64 26.63 -6.87
CA GLU A 45 2.11 26.61 -6.77
C GLU A 45 2.62 25.20 -6.41
N GLN A 46 1.98 24.53 -5.48
CA GLN A 46 2.34 23.15 -5.10
C GLN A 46 2.09 22.18 -6.26
N LYS A 47 1.01 22.36 -7.01
CA LYS A 47 0.71 21.54 -8.19
C LYS A 47 1.73 21.72 -9.30
N GLU A 48 2.11 22.96 -9.61
CA GLU A 48 3.13 23.23 -10.63
C GLU A 48 4.50 22.69 -10.20
N LYS A 49 4.87 22.89 -8.94
CA LYS A 49 6.19 22.50 -8.41
C LYS A 49 6.36 21.01 -8.19
N TYR A 50 5.33 20.32 -7.69
CA TYR A 50 5.42 18.94 -7.25
C TYR A 50 4.55 17.97 -8.04
N LEU A 51 3.26 18.28 -8.25
CA LEU A 51 2.33 17.37 -8.91
C LEU A 51 2.69 17.15 -10.38
N LYS A 52 2.91 18.21 -11.13
CA LYS A 52 3.18 18.13 -12.56
C LYS A 52 4.44 17.31 -12.89
N PRO A 53 5.62 17.60 -12.32
CA PRO A 53 6.80 16.78 -12.58
C PRO A 53 6.71 15.35 -12.00
N LEU A 54 5.91 15.14 -10.94
CA LEU A 54 5.66 13.80 -10.40
C LEU A 54 4.82 12.96 -11.38
N VAL A 55 3.75 13.51 -11.94
CA VAL A 55 2.91 12.86 -12.97
C VAL A 55 3.69 12.58 -14.24
N GLU A 56 4.59 13.49 -14.63
CA GLU A 56 5.48 13.32 -15.78
C GLU A 56 6.62 12.30 -15.52
N GLY A 57 6.74 11.78 -14.30
CA GLY A 57 7.79 10.83 -13.91
C GLY A 57 9.19 11.44 -13.85
N LYS A 58 9.31 12.76 -13.79
CA LYS A 58 10.59 13.48 -13.69
C LYS A 58 11.17 13.48 -12.28
N ILE A 59 10.29 13.44 -11.28
CA ILE A 59 10.65 13.35 -9.86
C ILE A 59 9.88 12.21 -9.20
N ARG A 60 10.28 11.85 -8.01
CA ARG A 60 9.60 10.90 -7.14
C ARG A 60 9.33 11.50 -5.77
N SER A 61 8.43 10.88 -5.05
CA SER A 61 8.02 11.33 -3.73
C SER A 61 8.03 10.20 -2.70
N CYS A 62 7.96 10.57 -1.43
CA CYS A 62 7.72 9.60 -0.36
C CYS A 62 6.64 10.11 0.59
N PHE A 63 6.14 9.21 1.44
CA PHE A 63 5.11 9.52 2.43
C PHE A 63 5.58 9.12 3.82
N SER A 64 5.71 10.08 4.72
CA SER A 64 6.34 9.94 6.03
C SER A 64 5.28 10.03 7.13
N MET A 65 4.73 8.87 7.54
CA MET A 65 3.61 8.81 8.49
C MET A 65 3.95 8.02 9.75
N THR A 66 4.35 6.75 9.61
CA THR A 66 4.56 5.84 10.74
C THR A 66 5.80 6.20 11.55
N GLU A 67 5.79 5.87 12.84
CA GLU A 67 6.86 6.19 13.79
C GLU A 67 7.40 4.94 14.48
N VAL A 68 8.65 5.00 14.92
CA VAL A 68 9.38 3.85 15.47
C VAL A 68 8.72 3.29 16.73
N ASN A 69 8.29 4.17 17.64
CA ASN A 69 7.83 3.80 18.98
C ASN A 69 6.30 3.77 19.13
N LEU A 70 5.56 4.14 18.08
CA LEU A 70 4.10 4.25 18.14
C LEU A 70 3.44 3.30 17.14
N ALA A 71 2.24 2.83 17.52
CA ALA A 71 1.49 1.90 16.70
C ALA A 71 0.99 2.56 15.41
N GLY A 72 1.56 2.22 14.25
CA GLY A 72 1.10 2.69 12.95
C GLY A 72 -0.34 2.31 12.61
N SER A 73 -0.91 1.32 13.30
CA SER A 73 -2.32 0.93 13.22
C SER A 73 -3.29 1.96 13.83
N ASN A 74 -2.76 2.90 14.63
CA ASN A 74 -3.51 4.02 15.19
C ASN A 74 -2.84 5.36 14.81
N PRO A 75 -3.11 5.89 13.62
CA PRO A 75 -2.37 7.03 13.07
C PRO A 75 -2.62 8.38 13.76
N VAL A 76 -3.51 8.42 14.77
CA VAL A 76 -3.66 9.60 15.64
C VAL A 76 -2.60 9.63 16.76
N MET A 77 -1.98 8.48 17.04
CA MET A 77 -0.82 8.42 17.94
C MET A 77 0.44 8.76 17.15
N MET A 78 0.99 9.93 17.41
CA MET A 78 2.13 10.49 16.69
C MET A 78 2.94 11.39 17.63
N ASP A 79 4.26 11.34 17.55
CA ASP A 79 5.15 12.21 18.34
C ASP A 79 5.84 13.29 17.50
N THR A 80 5.95 13.07 16.18
CA THR A 80 6.51 14.09 15.29
C THR A 80 5.67 15.36 15.35
N THR A 81 6.34 16.49 15.60
CA THR A 81 5.73 17.81 15.72
C THR A 81 6.16 18.74 14.59
N ALA A 82 5.32 19.70 14.27
CA ALA A 82 5.63 20.82 13.39
C ALA A 82 5.14 22.11 14.05
N VAL A 83 6.07 22.86 14.61
CA VAL A 83 5.78 24.09 15.36
C VAL A 83 6.03 25.30 14.46
N LYS A 84 5.11 26.27 14.47
CA LYS A 84 5.30 27.53 13.76
C LYS A 84 6.36 28.39 14.44
N ASP A 85 7.31 28.86 13.66
CA ASP A 85 8.36 29.79 14.10
C ASP A 85 8.63 30.81 13.00
N GLY A 86 8.08 32.02 13.16
CA GLY A 86 8.03 33.02 12.11
C GLY A 86 7.18 32.56 10.93
N ASP A 87 7.75 32.60 9.74
CA ASP A 87 7.10 32.20 8.48
C ASP A 87 7.34 30.72 8.12
N ASP A 88 7.87 29.92 9.07
CA ASP A 88 8.21 28.53 8.86
C ASP A 88 7.49 27.59 9.83
N TYR A 89 7.37 26.31 9.40
CA TYR A 89 7.23 25.16 10.30
C TYR A 89 8.61 24.60 10.64
N VAL A 90 8.84 24.32 11.92
CA VAL A 90 10.02 23.59 12.42
C VAL A 90 9.58 22.17 12.78
N ILE A 91 10.04 21.19 12.02
CA ILE A 91 9.66 19.80 12.16
C ILE A 91 10.70 19.04 12.96
N ASN A 92 10.25 18.31 14.00
CA ASN A 92 11.07 17.43 14.82
C ASN A 92 10.37 16.10 15.04
N GLY A 93 11.09 14.99 14.89
CA GLY A 93 10.58 13.65 15.10
C GLY A 93 11.30 12.59 14.28
N GLN A 94 10.89 11.34 14.45
CA GLN A 94 11.48 10.20 13.75
C GLN A 94 10.39 9.37 13.07
N LYS A 95 10.54 9.18 11.78
CA LYS A 95 9.65 8.38 10.94
C LYS A 95 10.38 7.18 10.40
N TRP A 96 9.65 6.11 10.17
CA TRP A 96 10.20 4.92 9.52
C TRP A 96 9.22 4.31 8.51
N TYR A 97 9.71 3.35 7.75
CA TYR A 97 8.99 2.82 6.59
C TYR A 97 8.52 3.94 5.64
N THR A 98 9.34 5.01 5.54
CA THR A 98 9.16 6.04 4.52
C THR A 98 9.65 5.49 3.20
N SER A 99 8.78 4.73 2.53
CA SER A 99 9.13 4.01 1.31
C SER A 99 9.53 4.98 0.21
N SER A 100 10.55 4.60 -0.57
CA SER A 100 11.10 5.36 -1.69
C SER A 100 11.81 6.68 -1.29
N SER A 101 12.08 6.92 -0.01
CA SER A 101 12.76 8.16 0.44
C SER A 101 14.16 8.30 -0.13
N ASP A 102 14.85 7.19 -0.40
CA ASP A 102 16.18 7.13 -0.99
C ASP A 102 16.17 7.41 -2.52
N GLY A 103 15.41 8.26 -3.01
CA GLY A 103 15.28 8.64 -4.42
C GLY A 103 14.17 9.64 -4.63
N ALA A 104 13.57 10.07 -3.51
CA ALA A 104 12.51 11.06 -3.53
C ALA A 104 13.06 12.49 -3.56
N GLU A 105 12.41 13.36 -4.33
CA GLU A 105 12.67 14.80 -4.32
C GLU A 105 12.01 15.47 -3.12
N PHE A 106 10.84 14.98 -2.70
CA PHE A 106 10.12 15.50 -1.55
C PHE A 106 9.36 14.41 -0.77
N ALA A 107 9.15 14.67 0.50
CA ALA A 107 8.29 13.91 1.39
C ALA A 107 6.99 14.67 1.68
N ILE A 108 5.86 13.93 1.76
CA ILE A 108 4.67 14.44 2.45
C ILE A 108 4.70 13.87 3.86
N VAL A 109 4.84 14.77 4.84
CA VAL A 109 5.08 14.42 6.24
C VAL A 109 3.83 14.68 7.05
N MET A 110 3.37 13.69 7.81
CA MET A 110 2.36 13.89 8.84
C MET A 110 3.05 14.30 10.15
N ALA A 111 2.69 15.45 10.69
CA ALA A 111 3.20 15.97 11.95
C ALA A 111 2.10 16.68 12.75
N LYS A 112 2.20 16.66 14.07
CA LYS A 112 1.31 17.42 14.96
C LYS A 112 1.60 18.90 14.83
N THR A 113 0.60 19.67 14.42
CA THR A 113 0.64 21.14 14.37
C THR A 113 -0.13 21.78 15.52
N ASN A 114 -1.10 21.07 16.08
CA ASN A 114 -1.88 21.54 17.24
C ASN A 114 -2.14 20.38 18.21
N PRO A 115 -1.28 20.15 19.22
CA PRO A 115 -1.44 19.06 20.18
C PRO A 115 -2.66 19.21 21.10
N GLU A 116 -3.19 20.42 21.28
CA GLU A 116 -4.38 20.70 22.11
C GLU A 116 -5.71 20.39 21.40
N ALA A 117 -5.68 20.19 20.09
CA ALA A 117 -6.87 19.84 19.32
C ALA A 117 -7.34 18.40 19.62
N PRO A 118 -8.61 18.06 19.32
CA PRO A 118 -9.06 16.66 19.35
C PRO A 118 -8.13 15.75 18.52
N PRO A 119 -7.91 14.47 18.91
CA PRO A 119 -6.88 13.61 18.33
C PRO A 119 -6.86 13.54 16.80
N HIS A 120 -8.04 13.54 16.15
CA HIS A 120 -8.14 13.49 14.68
C HIS A 120 -7.85 14.84 13.98
N LEU A 121 -7.69 15.92 14.73
CA LEU A 121 -7.41 17.27 14.24
C LEU A 121 -6.03 17.80 14.66
N GLN A 122 -5.21 16.98 15.31
CA GLN A 122 -3.89 17.40 15.77
C GLN A 122 -2.87 17.48 14.65
N ALA A 123 -2.97 16.58 13.65
CA ALA A 123 -1.96 16.42 12.62
C ALA A 123 -2.31 17.15 11.32
N SER A 124 -1.29 17.67 10.66
CA SER A 124 -1.33 18.24 9.33
C SER A 124 -0.41 17.48 8.38
N MET A 125 -0.56 17.71 7.08
CA MET A 125 0.40 17.24 6.08
C MET A 125 1.27 18.40 5.61
N ILE A 126 2.57 18.19 5.58
CA ILE A 126 3.55 19.21 5.21
C ILE A 126 4.46 18.65 4.12
N ILE A 127 4.65 19.39 3.04
CA ILE A 127 5.58 19.03 1.96
C ILE A 127 6.98 19.44 2.40
N VAL A 128 7.89 18.48 2.45
CA VAL A 128 9.29 18.70 2.83
C VAL A 128 10.20 18.24 1.69
N PRO A 129 10.93 19.15 1.01
CA PRO A 129 11.97 18.74 0.07
C PRO A 129 13.02 17.88 0.78
N CYS A 130 13.43 16.77 0.17
CA CYS A 130 14.36 15.82 0.84
C CYS A 130 15.77 16.38 1.04
N ASN A 131 16.12 17.46 0.35
CA ASN A 131 17.38 18.19 0.54
C ASN A 131 17.30 19.30 1.61
N THR A 132 16.17 19.43 2.33
CA THR A 132 16.03 20.43 3.41
C THR A 132 16.97 20.09 4.55
N PRO A 133 17.75 21.07 5.09
CA PRO A 133 18.55 20.86 6.28
C PRO A 133 17.69 20.33 7.44
N GLY A 134 18.16 19.24 8.07
CA GLY A 134 17.40 18.57 9.13
C GLY A 134 16.50 17.42 8.65
N PHE A 135 16.34 17.20 7.33
CA PHE A 135 15.84 15.94 6.79
C PHE A 135 17.00 14.95 6.68
N ASN A 136 17.07 13.99 7.59
CA ASN A 136 18.19 13.04 7.65
C ASN A 136 17.68 11.61 7.43
N GLN A 137 18.01 11.02 6.30
CA GLN A 137 17.81 9.60 6.11
C GLN A 137 18.89 8.82 6.87
N VAL A 138 18.47 8.11 7.93
CA VAL A 138 19.38 7.37 8.81
C VAL A 138 19.86 6.09 8.12
N ARG A 139 18.94 5.38 7.47
CA ARG A 139 19.20 4.12 6.73
C ARG A 139 18.01 3.71 5.89
N ASN A 140 18.22 2.77 5.00
CA ASN A 140 17.15 1.93 4.49
C ASN A 140 16.96 0.75 5.45
N ILE A 141 15.73 0.51 5.88
CA ILE A 141 15.36 -0.54 6.84
C ILE A 141 15.40 -1.89 6.13
N PRO A 142 16.18 -2.87 6.60
CA PRO A 142 16.15 -4.21 6.02
C PRO A 142 14.80 -4.88 6.29
N VAL A 143 14.07 -5.20 5.23
CA VAL A 143 12.81 -5.95 5.31
C VAL A 143 13.06 -7.38 4.85
N MET A 144 12.92 -8.35 5.76
CA MET A 144 13.17 -9.77 5.49
C MET A 144 14.54 -10.04 4.83
N GLY A 145 15.58 -9.30 5.25
CA GLY A 145 16.96 -9.44 4.78
C GLY A 145 17.35 -8.52 3.62
N GLU A 146 16.41 -7.80 3.02
CA GLU A 146 16.68 -6.86 1.92
C GLU A 146 16.50 -5.41 2.37
N ALA A 147 17.56 -4.62 2.32
CA ALA A 147 17.51 -3.18 2.64
C ALA A 147 16.89 -2.36 1.50
N GLY A 148 17.02 -2.83 0.26
CA GLY A 148 16.62 -2.10 -0.93
C GLY A 148 17.47 -0.83 -1.15
N SER A 149 17.19 -0.17 -2.26
CA SER A 149 17.72 1.16 -2.60
C SER A 149 16.70 1.89 -3.45
N ASP A 150 16.84 3.18 -3.58
CA ASP A 150 15.94 4.01 -4.39
C ASP A 150 14.46 3.72 -4.03
N TYR A 151 13.64 3.37 -5.03
CA TYR A 151 12.20 3.10 -4.84
C TYR A 151 11.88 1.84 -4.04
N PHE A 152 12.81 0.91 -3.96
CA PHE A 152 12.64 -0.34 -3.21
C PHE A 152 13.12 -0.23 -1.77
N GLY A 153 13.69 0.94 -1.39
CA GLY A 153 14.10 1.23 -0.03
C GLY A 153 12.93 1.66 0.87
N HIS A 154 13.04 1.36 2.16
CA HIS A 154 12.12 1.84 3.19
C HIS A 154 12.94 2.67 4.19
N GLY A 155 12.91 4.00 4.04
CA GLY A 155 13.75 4.88 4.84
C GLY A 155 13.31 5.01 6.28
N GLU A 156 14.30 5.11 7.17
CA GLU A 156 14.17 5.67 8.50
C GLU A 156 14.65 7.10 8.44
N ILE A 157 13.76 8.06 8.75
CA ILE A 157 14.01 9.49 8.60
C ILE A 157 13.98 10.17 9.96
N LEU A 158 15.03 10.91 10.27
CA LEU A 158 15.11 11.76 11.45
C LEU A 158 14.97 13.23 11.03
N TYR A 159 13.91 13.87 11.49
CA TYR A 159 13.68 15.29 11.34
C TYR A 159 14.26 16.02 12.55
N GLN A 160 15.27 16.88 12.33
CA GLN A 160 15.97 17.63 13.37
C GLN A 160 15.94 19.12 13.03
N SER A 161 15.05 19.86 13.66
CA SER A 161 14.82 21.28 13.37
C SER A 161 14.68 21.55 11.87
N CYS A 162 14.00 20.63 11.17
CA CYS A 162 13.79 20.71 9.72
C CYS A 162 12.81 21.84 9.42
N ARG A 163 13.29 22.92 8.80
CA ARG A 163 12.52 24.15 8.56
C ARG A 163 11.99 24.18 7.13
N VAL A 164 10.71 24.43 7.01
CA VAL A 164 10.03 24.63 5.72
C VAL A 164 9.04 25.79 5.82
N PRO A 165 8.82 26.55 4.76
CA PRO A 165 7.87 27.66 4.75
C PRO A 165 6.43 27.21 5.13
N LEU A 166 5.65 28.07 5.77
CA LEU A 166 4.23 27.82 6.09
C LEU A 166 3.42 27.46 4.84
N GLY A 167 3.80 27.98 3.67
CA GLY A 167 3.20 27.62 2.37
C GLY A 167 3.38 26.17 1.93
N ASN A 168 4.21 25.38 2.64
CA ASN A 168 4.36 23.95 2.38
C ASN A 168 3.27 23.10 3.06
N LEU A 169 2.33 23.70 3.78
CA LEU A 169 1.15 23.02 4.30
C LEU A 169 0.30 22.50 3.14
N LEU A 170 0.02 21.21 3.13
CA LEU A 170 -0.83 20.56 2.12
C LEU A 170 -2.26 20.43 2.66
N GLY A 171 -3.17 21.16 2.07
CA GLY A 171 -4.56 21.26 2.54
C GLY A 171 -4.69 22.06 3.85
N PRO A 172 -5.86 22.06 4.50
CA PRO A 172 -6.09 22.81 5.73
C PRO A 172 -5.34 22.23 6.93
N GLU A 173 -4.87 23.12 7.82
CA GLU A 173 -4.23 22.72 9.08
C GLU A 173 -5.17 21.84 9.93
N GLY A 174 -4.63 20.83 10.59
CA GLY A 174 -5.38 19.87 11.40
C GLY A 174 -6.17 18.83 10.58
N ARG A 175 -6.10 18.84 9.26
CA ARG A 175 -6.82 17.90 8.39
C ARG A 175 -5.96 16.72 7.90
N GLY A 176 -4.74 16.59 8.39
CA GLY A 176 -3.80 15.56 7.95
C GLY A 176 -4.37 14.14 8.03
N PHE A 177 -5.08 13.81 9.12
CA PHE A 177 -5.73 12.50 9.26
C PHE A 177 -6.82 12.26 8.21
N ALA A 178 -7.68 13.24 7.96
CA ALA A 178 -8.75 13.12 6.97
C ALA A 178 -8.19 12.94 5.55
N ILE A 179 -7.19 13.75 5.18
CA ILE A 179 -6.50 13.66 3.89
C ILE A 179 -5.81 12.28 3.75
N ALA A 180 -5.19 11.74 4.83
CA ALA A 180 -4.63 10.40 4.81
C ALA A 180 -5.69 9.32 4.52
N GLN A 181 -6.91 9.45 5.05
CA GLN A 181 -7.99 8.50 4.76
C GLN A 181 -8.50 8.60 3.33
N GLU A 182 -8.53 9.79 2.74
CA GLU A 182 -8.87 10.00 1.33
C GLU A 182 -7.85 9.32 0.41
N ARG A 183 -6.55 9.49 0.71
CA ARG A 183 -5.43 8.82 0.03
C ARG A 183 -5.51 7.29 0.08
N LEU A 184 -5.89 6.72 1.22
CA LEU A 184 -5.87 5.28 1.46
C LEU A 184 -7.11 4.55 0.91
N GLY A 185 -8.20 5.25 0.62
CA GLY A 185 -9.45 4.64 0.16
C GLY A 185 -9.31 3.93 -1.19
N PRO A 186 -9.10 4.65 -2.29
CA PRO A 186 -8.88 4.10 -3.63
C PRO A 186 -7.62 3.23 -3.71
N GLY A 187 -6.56 3.60 -2.97
CA GLY A 187 -5.30 2.85 -2.90
C GLY A 187 -5.48 1.37 -2.57
N ARG A 188 -6.49 1.02 -1.74
CA ARG A 188 -6.78 -0.38 -1.39
C ARG A 188 -7.32 -1.19 -2.57
N ILE A 189 -8.10 -0.58 -3.47
CA ILE A 189 -8.52 -1.25 -4.72
C ILE A 189 -7.31 -1.55 -5.58
N HIS A 190 -6.41 -0.58 -5.76
CA HIS A 190 -5.18 -0.74 -6.56
C HIS A 190 -4.30 -1.85 -6.00
N HIS A 191 -4.11 -1.89 -4.68
CA HIS A 191 -3.33 -2.95 -4.04
C HIS A 191 -3.98 -4.32 -4.25
N CYS A 192 -5.28 -4.48 -4.03
CA CYS A 192 -5.97 -5.76 -4.22
C CYS A 192 -5.87 -6.26 -5.67
N MET A 193 -6.05 -5.38 -6.66
CA MET A 193 -5.94 -5.77 -8.06
C MET A 193 -4.48 -6.09 -8.44
N ARG A 194 -3.50 -5.35 -7.94
CA ARG A 194 -2.08 -5.68 -8.09
C ARG A 194 -1.75 -7.06 -7.51
N TRP A 195 -2.25 -7.37 -6.31
CA TRP A 195 -2.06 -8.68 -5.69
C TRP A 195 -2.69 -9.80 -6.51
N LEU A 196 -3.84 -9.55 -7.14
CA LEU A 196 -4.45 -10.52 -8.07
C LEU A 196 -3.59 -10.75 -9.31
N GLY A 197 -2.92 -9.71 -9.82
CA GLY A 197 -1.91 -9.84 -10.87
C GLY A 197 -0.74 -10.73 -10.46
N ILE A 198 -0.23 -10.56 -9.23
CA ILE A 198 0.81 -11.40 -8.63
C ILE A 198 0.31 -12.85 -8.49
N CYS A 199 -0.92 -13.04 -7.98
CA CYS A 199 -1.55 -14.37 -7.91
C CYS A 199 -1.56 -15.04 -9.27
N LYS A 200 -2.02 -14.34 -10.29
CA LYS A 200 -2.15 -14.88 -11.66
C LYS A 200 -0.78 -15.30 -12.21
N ARG A 201 0.26 -14.49 -12.03
CA ARG A 201 1.62 -14.85 -12.43
C ARG A 201 2.13 -16.08 -11.68
N SER A 202 1.99 -16.09 -10.35
CA SER A 202 2.45 -17.20 -9.52
C SER A 202 1.69 -18.49 -9.82
N PHE A 203 0.39 -18.39 -10.07
CA PHE A 203 -0.47 -19.50 -10.46
C PHE A 203 -0.09 -20.08 -11.82
N ASP A 204 0.15 -19.25 -12.84
CA ASP A 204 0.59 -19.68 -14.15
C ASP A 204 1.93 -20.45 -14.06
N LEU A 205 2.88 -19.93 -13.27
CA LEU A 205 4.17 -20.57 -13.02
C LEU A 205 4.02 -21.90 -12.26
N MET A 206 3.14 -21.95 -11.26
CA MET A 206 2.80 -23.16 -10.52
C MET A 206 2.24 -24.25 -11.43
N CYS A 207 1.26 -23.92 -12.25
CA CYS A 207 0.64 -24.86 -13.20
C CYS A 207 1.66 -25.36 -14.23
N LYS A 208 2.46 -24.45 -14.80
CA LYS A 208 3.52 -24.81 -15.73
C LYS A 208 4.52 -25.78 -15.10
N ARG A 209 5.02 -25.43 -13.89
CA ARG A 209 5.96 -26.29 -13.15
C ARG A 209 5.37 -27.67 -12.86
N ALA A 210 4.13 -27.74 -12.42
CA ALA A 210 3.46 -29.00 -12.12
C ALA A 210 3.33 -29.88 -13.38
N SER A 211 3.05 -29.30 -14.53
CA SER A 211 2.89 -30.01 -15.80
C SER A 211 4.20 -30.50 -16.41
N GLU A 212 5.33 -29.80 -16.16
CA GLU A 212 6.62 -30.10 -16.74
C GLU A 212 7.52 -30.96 -15.84
N ARG A 213 7.33 -30.92 -14.51
CA ARG A 213 8.19 -31.61 -13.55
C ARG A 213 7.93 -33.11 -13.54
N ILE A 214 8.81 -33.88 -14.16
CA ILE A 214 8.78 -35.36 -14.14
C ILE A 214 9.12 -35.85 -12.73
N MET A 215 8.28 -36.73 -12.19
CA MET A 215 8.38 -37.26 -10.82
C MET A 215 8.68 -38.76 -10.77
N THR A 216 8.48 -39.48 -11.86
CA THR A 216 8.63 -40.93 -11.90
C THR A 216 9.37 -41.36 -13.18
N PRO A 217 10.06 -42.54 -13.16
CA PRO A 217 10.79 -43.03 -14.32
C PRO A 217 9.90 -43.24 -15.58
N ASP A 218 8.63 -43.49 -15.41
CA ASP A 218 7.64 -43.64 -16.49
C ASP A 218 7.13 -42.27 -17.03
N GLY A 219 7.77 -41.17 -16.64
CA GLY A 219 7.48 -39.84 -17.19
C GLY A 219 6.27 -39.13 -16.59
N LYS A 220 5.64 -39.66 -15.54
CA LYS A 220 4.53 -38.97 -14.87
C LYS A 220 5.00 -37.69 -14.19
N THR A 221 4.25 -36.61 -14.42
CA THR A 221 4.58 -35.28 -13.89
C THR A 221 3.98 -35.02 -12.51
N LEU A 222 4.43 -33.97 -11.87
CA LEU A 222 3.91 -33.50 -10.58
C LEU A 222 2.39 -33.21 -10.62
N ALA A 223 1.86 -32.82 -11.79
CA ALA A 223 0.43 -32.59 -12.01
C ALA A 223 -0.47 -33.82 -11.79
N THR A 224 0.12 -35.02 -11.79
CA THR A 224 -0.64 -36.28 -11.50
C THR A 224 -0.92 -36.47 -10.01
N LYS A 225 -0.34 -35.66 -9.12
CA LYS A 225 -0.55 -35.78 -7.68
C LYS A 225 -1.83 -35.06 -7.26
N GLN A 226 -2.73 -35.79 -6.56
CA GLN A 226 -4.02 -35.25 -6.13
C GLN A 226 -3.91 -33.99 -5.27
N ILE A 227 -2.89 -33.91 -4.39
CA ILE A 227 -2.67 -32.71 -3.57
C ILE A 227 -2.37 -31.47 -4.40
N ILE A 228 -1.62 -31.62 -5.49
CA ILE A 228 -1.30 -30.53 -6.41
C ILE A 228 -2.55 -30.10 -7.16
N GLN A 229 -3.37 -31.06 -7.62
CA GLN A 229 -4.65 -30.77 -8.28
C GLN A 229 -5.61 -30.04 -7.33
N ALA A 230 -5.69 -30.46 -6.07
CA ALA A 230 -6.49 -29.77 -5.05
C ALA A 230 -6.00 -28.32 -4.84
N TRP A 231 -4.71 -28.09 -4.68
CA TRP A 231 -4.15 -26.74 -4.52
C TRP A 231 -4.44 -25.83 -5.72
N ILE A 232 -4.31 -26.37 -6.94
CA ILE A 232 -4.63 -25.62 -8.17
C ILE A 232 -6.11 -25.22 -8.19
N ALA A 233 -7.02 -26.14 -7.89
CA ALA A 233 -8.45 -25.87 -7.88
C ALA A 233 -8.84 -24.85 -6.80
N GLU A 234 -8.34 -25.00 -5.57
CA GLU A 234 -8.56 -24.08 -4.46
C GLU A 234 -8.04 -22.68 -4.79
N CYS A 235 -6.79 -22.57 -5.29
CA CYS A 235 -6.23 -21.28 -5.70
C CYS A 235 -7.06 -20.61 -6.80
N ALA A 236 -7.54 -21.36 -7.78
CA ALA A 236 -8.36 -20.82 -8.85
C ALA A 236 -9.69 -20.25 -8.32
N ALA A 237 -10.34 -20.97 -7.38
CA ALA A 237 -11.60 -20.54 -6.75
C ALA A 237 -11.36 -19.28 -5.88
N ASP A 238 -10.33 -19.27 -5.05
CA ASP A 238 -9.99 -18.14 -4.17
C ASP A 238 -9.65 -16.87 -4.97
N MET A 239 -8.88 -17.02 -6.04
CA MET A 239 -8.52 -15.90 -6.93
C MET A 239 -9.78 -15.33 -7.61
N GLN A 240 -10.69 -16.17 -8.08
CA GLN A 240 -11.94 -15.73 -8.70
C GLN A 240 -12.83 -14.98 -7.70
N ALA A 241 -12.98 -15.51 -6.49
CA ALA A 241 -13.74 -14.86 -5.43
C ALA A 241 -13.14 -13.50 -5.06
N ALA A 242 -11.82 -13.45 -4.82
CA ALA A 242 -11.10 -12.23 -4.51
C ALA A 242 -11.24 -11.15 -5.60
N ARG A 243 -11.18 -11.55 -6.87
CA ARG A 243 -11.34 -10.67 -8.02
C ARG A 243 -12.74 -10.05 -8.08
N LEU A 244 -13.78 -10.88 -7.97
CA LEU A 244 -15.16 -10.41 -7.99
C LEU A 244 -15.48 -9.48 -6.82
N MET A 245 -15.00 -9.79 -5.61
CA MET A 245 -15.16 -8.93 -4.45
C MET A 245 -14.49 -7.56 -4.67
N THR A 246 -13.28 -7.53 -5.23
CA THR A 246 -12.55 -6.28 -5.49
C THR A 246 -13.23 -5.43 -6.55
N LEU A 247 -13.68 -6.03 -7.65
CA LEU A 247 -14.41 -5.31 -8.69
C LEU A 247 -15.76 -4.77 -8.18
N ASN A 248 -16.48 -5.54 -7.34
CA ASN A 248 -17.69 -5.06 -6.69
C ASN A 248 -17.42 -3.86 -5.77
N ALA A 249 -16.33 -3.89 -5.00
CA ALA A 249 -15.93 -2.76 -4.15
C ALA A 249 -15.59 -1.52 -4.99
N ALA A 250 -14.87 -1.67 -6.10
CA ALA A 250 -14.57 -0.60 -7.03
C ALA A 250 -15.84 0.03 -7.61
N TRP A 251 -16.74 -0.80 -8.11
CA TRP A 251 -18.04 -0.36 -8.62
C TRP A 251 -18.87 0.39 -7.58
N LYS A 252 -18.92 -0.10 -6.32
CA LYS A 252 -19.62 0.59 -5.24
C LYS A 252 -19.01 1.95 -4.94
N ILE A 253 -17.69 2.08 -4.94
CA ILE A 253 -17.02 3.38 -4.73
C ILE A 253 -17.49 4.38 -5.80
N GLU A 254 -17.54 3.98 -7.05
CA GLU A 254 -17.97 4.85 -8.15
C GLU A 254 -19.44 5.26 -8.09
N LYS A 255 -20.30 4.30 -7.80
CA LYS A 255 -21.75 4.54 -7.86
C LYS A 255 -22.31 5.12 -6.57
N LEU A 256 -21.75 4.77 -5.42
CA LEU A 256 -22.30 5.11 -4.10
C LEU A 256 -21.33 5.97 -3.26
N GLY A 257 -20.09 6.09 -3.69
CA GLY A 257 -19.04 6.79 -2.96
C GLY A 257 -18.30 5.91 -1.95
N ALA A 258 -17.08 6.32 -1.61
CA ALA A 258 -16.18 5.57 -0.72
C ALA A 258 -16.73 5.38 0.70
N LYS A 259 -17.64 6.27 1.15
CA LYS A 259 -18.27 6.17 2.47
C LYS A 259 -19.16 4.94 2.57
N GLU A 260 -19.98 4.69 1.55
CA GLU A 260 -20.88 3.54 1.49
C GLU A 260 -20.12 2.22 1.22
N ALA A 261 -19.05 2.27 0.47
CA ALA A 261 -18.20 1.11 0.15
C ALA A 261 -17.21 0.73 1.27
N ARG A 262 -17.20 1.41 2.43
CA ARG A 262 -16.19 1.21 3.50
C ARG A 262 -16.09 -0.23 4.01
N GLU A 263 -17.21 -0.93 4.07
CA GLU A 263 -17.22 -2.34 4.51
C GLU A 263 -16.56 -3.23 3.46
N ASP A 264 -16.96 -3.07 2.20
CA ASP A 264 -16.37 -3.82 1.07
C ASP A 264 -14.86 -3.57 0.96
N ILE A 265 -14.42 -2.31 1.09
CA ILE A 265 -13.00 -1.93 1.11
C ILE A 265 -12.24 -2.65 2.23
N SER A 266 -12.84 -2.77 3.41
CA SER A 266 -12.21 -3.47 4.53
C SER A 266 -12.19 -4.98 4.31
N LEU A 267 -13.26 -5.57 3.75
CA LEU A 267 -13.37 -6.99 3.45
C LEU A 267 -12.29 -7.42 2.44
N ILE A 268 -12.16 -6.71 1.32
CA ILE A 268 -11.19 -7.09 0.28
C ILE A 268 -9.76 -6.98 0.78
N LYS A 269 -9.44 -5.99 1.62
CA LYS A 269 -8.07 -5.72 2.04
C LYS A 269 -7.45 -6.91 2.78
N PHE A 270 -8.12 -7.50 3.76
CA PHE A 270 -7.57 -8.66 4.46
C PHE A 270 -7.78 -9.97 3.71
N PHE A 271 -8.89 -10.10 2.96
CA PHE A 271 -9.20 -11.33 2.24
C PHE A 271 -8.24 -11.55 1.06
N VAL A 272 -8.10 -10.54 0.19
CA VAL A 272 -7.23 -10.64 -1.01
C VAL A 272 -5.76 -10.78 -0.63
N ALA A 273 -5.29 -10.09 0.41
CA ALA A 273 -3.93 -10.26 0.92
C ALA A 273 -3.66 -11.70 1.39
N GLY A 274 -4.65 -12.31 2.07
CA GLY A 274 -4.57 -13.72 2.48
C GLY A 274 -4.55 -14.68 1.29
N VAL A 275 -5.43 -14.47 0.31
CA VAL A 275 -5.46 -15.25 -0.94
C VAL A 275 -4.12 -15.15 -1.67
N MET A 276 -3.59 -13.95 -1.83
CA MET A 276 -2.31 -13.73 -2.50
C MET A 276 -1.20 -14.50 -1.81
N GLN A 277 -1.08 -14.42 -0.49
CA GLN A 277 -0.06 -15.17 0.23
C GLN A 277 -0.20 -16.68 0.07
N ASN A 278 -1.43 -17.21 0.14
CA ASN A 278 -1.69 -18.63 -0.06
C ASN A 278 -1.29 -19.10 -1.46
N VAL A 279 -1.62 -18.34 -2.50
CA VAL A 279 -1.28 -18.68 -3.88
C VAL A 279 0.24 -18.64 -4.11
N VAL A 280 0.91 -17.61 -3.62
CA VAL A 280 2.38 -17.46 -3.75
C VAL A 280 3.10 -18.55 -2.97
N ASP A 281 2.66 -18.89 -1.76
CA ASP A 281 3.23 -19.95 -0.93
C ASP A 281 3.10 -21.34 -1.60
N LYS A 282 1.91 -21.68 -2.10
CA LYS A 282 1.70 -22.94 -2.83
C LYS A 282 2.52 -23.00 -4.12
N ALA A 283 2.64 -21.87 -4.83
CA ALA A 283 3.48 -21.80 -6.02
C ALA A 283 4.96 -22.02 -5.68
N LEU A 284 5.46 -21.42 -4.60
CA LEU A 284 6.81 -21.63 -4.10
C LEU A 284 7.02 -23.09 -3.72
N GLN A 285 6.11 -23.71 -2.98
CA GLN A 285 6.17 -25.10 -2.55
C GLN A 285 6.23 -26.06 -3.76
N VAL A 286 5.46 -25.83 -4.82
CA VAL A 286 5.44 -26.64 -6.05
C VAL A 286 6.78 -26.56 -6.80
N HIS A 287 7.51 -25.46 -6.69
CA HIS A 287 8.85 -25.33 -7.27
C HIS A 287 9.93 -26.05 -6.46
N GLY A 288 9.66 -26.40 -5.19
CA GLY A 288 10.64 -27.07 -4.32
C GLY A 288 11.88 -26.20 -4.08
N GLY A 289 13.07 -26.77 -4.10
CA GLY A 289 14.32 -26.03 -3.88
C GLY A 289 14.51 -24.83 -4.81
N LEU A 290 14.06 -24.92 -6.06
CA LEU A 290 14.08 -23.79 -7.01
C LEU A 290 13.22 -22.61 -6.50
N GLY A 291 12.12 -22.89 -5.79
CA GLY A 291 11.26 -21.90 -5.16
C GLY A 291 11.94 -21.07 -4.07
N MET A 292 13.12 -21.48 -3.61
CA MET A 292 13.89 -20.76 -2.58
C MET A 292 15.01 -19.89 -3.16
N THR A 293 15.19 -19.90 -4.48
CA THR A 293 16.27 -19.19 -5.17
C THR A 293 15.75 -17.96 -5.90
N ASP A 294 16.65 -17.01 -6.16
CA ASP A 294 16.33 -15.82 -6.97
C ASP A 294 16.34 -16.08 -8.49
N ASP A 295 16.46 -17.35 -8.91
CA ASP A 295 16.37 -17.76 -10.33
C ASP A 295 14.95 -17.64 -10.88
N ILE A 296 13.95 -17.54 -10.00
CA ILE A 296 12.55 -17.30 -10.35
C ILE A 296 11.94 -16.16 -9.52
N ILE A 297 10.88 -15.55 -10.04
CA ILE A 297 10.27 -14.35 -9.42
C ILE A 297 9.48 -14.65 -8.14
N ILE A 298 9.07 -15.90 -7.88
CA ILE A 298 8.14 -16.22 -6.79
C ILE A 298 8.71 -15.87 -5.41
N PRO A 299 9.98 -16.15 -5.06
CA PRO A 299 10.56 -15.72 -3.78
C PRO A 299 10.54 -14.21 -3.57
N PHE A 300 10.76 -13.44 -4.64
CA PHE A 300 10.62 -11.98 -4.58
C PHE A 300 9.19 -11.59 -4.15
N PHE A 301 8.16 -12.13 -4.79
CA PHE A 301 6.77 -11.86 -4.40
C PHE A 301 6.47 -12.30 -2.97
N TYR A 302 6.98 -13.46 -2.55
CA TYR A 302 6.79 -13.97 -1.20
C TYR A 302 7.33 -13.01 -0.13
N ARG A 303 8.56 -12.53 -0.30
CA ARG A 303 9.22 -11.59 0.63
C ARG A 303 8.55 -10.22 0.62
N HIS A 304 8.43 -9.61 -0.55
CA HIS A 304 7.91 -8.24 -0.67
C HIS A 304 6.45 -8.11 -0.29
N GLU A 305 5.62 -9.07 -0.69
CA GLU A 305 4.19 -8.98 -0.47
C GLU A 305 3.73 -9.57 0.88
N ARG A 306 4.64 -10.11 1.69
CA ARG A 306 4.28 -10.48 3.07
C ARG A 306 3.76 -9.29 3.85
N ALA A 307 4.24 -8.12 3.57
CA ALA A 307 3.81 -6.87 4.19
C ALA A 307 2.37 -6.45 3.82
N ALA A 308 1.77 -7.02 2.78
CA ALA A 308 0.38 -6.75 2.35
C ALA A 308 -0.65 -6.91 3.47
N ARG A 309 -0.40 -7.80 4.43
CA ARG A 309 -1.26 -8.03 5.59
C ARG A 309 -1.04 -7.02 6.73
N ILE A 310 -0.08 -6.10 6.57
CA ILE A 310 0.37 -5.17 7.61
C ILE A 310 0.11 -3.72 7.20
N TYR A 311 0.60 -3.30 6.03
CA TYR A 311 0.46 -1.90 5.59
C TYR A 311 -0.98 -1.56 5.20
N ASP A 312 -1.29 -0.27 5.11
CA ASP A 312 -2.62 0.30 4.78
C ASP A 312 -3.75 -0.19 5.71
N GLY A 313 -3.38 -0.52 6.94
CA GLY A 313 -4.20 -1.15 7.96
C GLY A 313 -3.98 -2.66 8.01
N ALA A 314 -3.53 -3.14 9.19
CA ALA A 314 -3.35 -4.57 9.42
C ALA A 314 -4.67 -5.34 9.25
N ASP A 315 -4.58 -6.63 8.90
CA ASP A 315 -5.75 -7.51 8.74
C ASP A 315 -6.71 -7.40 9.93
N GLU A 316 -6.17 -7.35 11.15
CA GLU A 316 -6.91 -7.28 12.41
C GLU A 316 -7.71 -5.98 12.52
N VAL A 317 -7.16 -4.85 12.08
CA VAL A 317 -7.84 -3.54 12.06
C VAL A 317 -9.06 -3.60 11.14
N HIS A 318 -8.90 -4.16 9.95
CA HIS A 318 -9.99 -4.32 8.99
C HIS A 318 -11.05 -5.29 9.48
N LYS A 319 -10.66 -6.47 9.99
CA LYS A 319 -11.58 -7.48 10.57
C LYS A 319 -12.40 -6.89 11.71
N MET A 320 -11.74 -6.19 12.63
CA MET A 320 -12.42 -5.53 13.75
C MET A 320 -13.40 -4.45 13.25
N SER A 321 -13.01 -3.65 12.24
CA SER A 321 -13.87 -2.61 11.66
C SER A 321 -15.13 -3.21 11.03
N VAL A 322 -14.99 -4.29 10.25
CA VAL A 322 -16.11 -5.01 9.63
C VAL A 322 -17.03 -5.60 10.70
N ALA A 323 -16.47 -6.36 11.66
CA ALA A 323 -17.25 -6.99 12.72
C ALA A 323 -18.07 -5.96 13.53
N ARG A 324 -17.47 -4.83 13.91
CA ARG A 324 -18.18 -3.75 14.62
C ARG A 324 -19.35 -3.16 13.83
N ARG A 325 -19.22 -3.05 12.50
CA ARG A 325 -20.30 -2.54 11.65
C ARG A 325 -21.46 -3.52 11.55
N ILE A 326 -21.14 -4.79 11.30
CA ILE A 326 -22.12 -5.87 11.26
C ILE A 326 -22.89 -5.92 12.58
N LEU A 327 -22.18 -5.97 13.71
CA LEU A 327 -22.79 -6.06 15.05
C LEU A 327 -23.71 -4.87 15.38
N ARG A 328 -23.35 -3.64 15.00
CA ARG A 328 -24.23 -2.47 15.15
C ARG A 328 -25.57 -2.63 14.41
N GLY A 329 -25.60 -3.37 13.33
CA GLY A 329 -26.84 -3.70 12.61
C GLY A 329 -27.80 -4.59 13.41
N TYR A 330 -27.33 -5.23 14.48
CA TYR A 330 -28.11 -6.12 15.35
C TYR A 330 -28.40 -5.52 16.73
N GLU A 331 -27.80 -4.37 17.07
CA GLU A 331 -28.09 -3.67 18.33
C GLU A 331 -29.58 -3.26 18.36
N GLY A 332 -30.32 -3.76 19.34
CA GLY A 332 -31.76 -3.51 19.53
C GLY A 332 -32.72 -4.28 18.61
N ARG A 333 -32.21 -5.27 17.83
CA ARG A 333 -33.06 -6.16 17.04
C ARG A 333 -33.30 -7.49 17.76
N GLU A 334 -34.56 -7.88 17.94
CA GLU A 334 -34.90 -9.28 18.23
C GLU A 334 -34.58 -10.13 17.00
N VAL A 335 -33.75 -11.14 17.16
CA VAL A 335 -33.51 -12.15 16.12
C VAL A 335 -34.73 -13.06 16.13
N LYS A 336 -35.58 -12.93 15.12
CA LYS A 336 -36.73 -13.80 14.90
C LYS A 336 -36.31 -15.14 14.32
#